data_0f9c042096ac7b4f4edf5a0569bdfd3a
#
_entry.id   0f9c042096ac7b4f4edf5a0569bdfd3a
#
_cell.length_a   1.000
_cell.length_b   1.000
_cell.length_c   1.000
_cell.angle_alpha   90.00
_cell.angle_beta   90.00
_cell.angle_gamma   90.00
#
_symmetry.space_group_name_H-M   'P 1'
#
loop_
_entity.id
_entity.type
_entity.pdbx_description
1 polymer ?
#
loop_
_entity_poly.entity_id
_entity_poly.type
_entity_poly.pdbx_seq_one_letter_code
_entity_poly.pdbx_strand_id
1 'polypeptide(L)'
;VQSLAEQVHTSVAIQHLLGTLLLDVQFSTSAPWTILFGPSGSGKSTILRAIAGLLQPDSGSIELLGKPVYDFTAGVDLPAHRRPVRWAGQRTALFPHETVRRNILRGISGLSGHAANEVLEQALRHFDLESLARRLPPQLSGGQQQRVAVARTAAGARGKVLLLDEPFSGLDAGVRDQLVLQLRGWMVDAPILSVTHDVGEAFLLNAHIVRIAAGRVRGQGSVGALLPEERRRLLQVL
;
A
#
# COMPACT_ATOMS: atom_id res chain seq x y z
N VAL A 1 13.99 12.39 -21.10
CA VAL A 1 13.51 11.85 -19.80
C VAL A 1 12.00 11.96 -19.86
N GLN A 2 11.31 10.86 -20.25
CA GLN A 2 9.86 10.78 -20.20
C GLN A 2 9.44 10.83 -18.72
N SER A 3 8.48 11.68 -18.40
CA SER A 3 7.94 11.85 -17.06
C SER A 3 7.36 10.52 -16.58
N LEU A 4 7.69 10.10 -15.35
CA LEU A 4 7.12 8.92 -14.68
C LEU A 4 5.57 8.92 -14.65
N ALA A 5 4.95 10.06 -14.90
CA ALA A 5 3.50 10.26 -14.91
C ALA A 5 2.76 9.59 -16.09
N GLU A 6 3.45 9.12 -17.14
CA GLU A 6 2.82 8.51 -18.31
C GLU A 6 2.99 6.98 -18.40
N GLN A 7 3.80 6.38 -17.54
CA GLN A 7 4.00 4.93 -17.57
C GLN A 7 3.02 4.22 -16.62
N VAL A 8 2.35 3.19 -17.11
CA VAL A 8 1.54 2.30 -16.28
C VAL A 8 2.42 1.65 -15.21
N HIS A 9 2.14 1.91 -13.93
CA HIS A 9 2.90 1.35 -12.81
C HIS A 9 2.41 -0.03 -12.38
N THR A 10 1.10 -0.26 -12.55
CA THR A 10 0.46 -1.52 -12.15
C THR A 10 -0.64 -1.85 -13.14
N SER A 11 -0.58 -3.03 -13.74
CA SER A 11 -1.64 -3.61 -14.56
C SER A 11 -2.00 -4.98 -13.99
N VAL A 12 -3.29 -5.21 -13.80
CA VAL A 12 -3.84 -6.44 -13.20
C VAL A 12 -5.01 -6.90 -14.01
N ALA A 13 -4.96 -8.13 -14.51
CA ALA A 13 -6.06 -8.82 -15.18
C ALA A 13 -6.06 -10.26 -14.70
N ILE A 14 -6.81 -10.59 -13.65
CA ILE A 14 -6.77 -11.90 -13.00
C ILE A 14 -8.16 -12.45 -12.74
N GLN A 15 -8.25 -13.79 -12.74
CA GLN A 15 -9.37 -14.54 -12.22
C GLN A 15 -8.92 -15.46 -11.10
N HIS A 16 -9.74 -15.57 -10.05
CA HIS A 16 -9.47 -16.44 -8.91
C HIS A 16 -10.76 -16.79 -8.17
N LEU A 17 -10.96 -18.07 -7.86
CA LEU A 17 -12.11 -18.54 -7.11
C LEU A 17 -11.81 -18.52 -5.61
N LEU A 18 -12.39 -17.57 -4.88
CA LEU A 18 -12.25 -17.43 -3.43
C LEU A 18 -13.51 -18.00 -2.73
N GLY A 19 -13.51 -19.28 -2.38
CA GLY A 19 -14.71 -19.95 -1.88
C GLY A 19 -15.83 -19.92 -2.92
N THR A 20 -16.90 -19.18 -2.64
CA THR A 20 -18.02 -18.97 -3.59
C THR A 20 -17.91 -17.68 -4.42
N LEU A 21 -16.95 -16.82 -4.11
CA LEU A 21 -16.74 -15.55 -4.82
C LEU A 21 -15.78 -15.75 -5.98
N LEU A 22 -16.25 -15.57 -7.22
CA LEU A 22 -15.37 -15.46 -8.37
C LEU A 22 -14.80 -14.04 -8.44
N LEU A 23 -13.51 -13.92 -8.20
CA LEU A 23 -12.76 -12.72 -8.47
C LEU A 23 -12.42 -12.66 -9.95
N ASP A 24 -12.91 -11.63 -10.65
CA ASP A 24 -12.70 -11.39 -12.09
C ASP A 24 -12.46 -9.89 -12.25
N VAL A 25 -11.18 -9.48 -12.17
CA VAL A 25 -10.81 -8.07 -12.11
C VAL A 25 -9.81 -7.71 -13.18
N GLN A 26 -10.04 -6.54 -13.78
CA GLN A 26 -9.13 -5.93 -14.74
C GLN A 26 -9.06 -4.43 -14.49
N PHE A 27 -7.85 -3.93 -14.21
CA PHE A 27 -7.56 -2.51 -14.09
C PHE A 27 -6.09 -2.21 -14.37
N SER A 28 -5.79 -0.96 -14.68
CA SER A 28 -4.43 -0.45 -14.80
C SER A 28 -4.35 0.96 -14.22
N THR A 29 -3.19 1.34 -13.70
CA THR A 29 -2.99 2.66 -13.11
C THR A 29 -1.57 3.16 -13.30
N SER A 30 -1.45 4.47 -13.56
CA SER A 30 -0.20 5.24 -13.52
C SER A 30 -0.20 6.25 -12.37
N ALA A 31 -1.27 6.28 -11.56
CA ALA A 31 -1.39 7.23 -10.46
C ALA A 31 -0.38 6.94 -9.34
N PRO A 32 0.18 7.98 -8.70
CA PRO A 32 1.11 7.79 -7.58
C PRO A 32 0.46 7.12 -6.36
N TRP A 33 -0.86 7.27 -6.19
CA TRP A 33 -1.62 6.55 -5.18
C TRP A 33 -2.95 6.06 -5.74
N THR A 34 -3.15 4.75 -5.71
CA THR A 34 -4.39 4.09 -6.13
C THR A 34 -5.01 3.39 -4.92
N ILE A 35 -6.31 3.55 -4.75
CA ILE A 35 -7.09 2.89 -3.69
C ILE A 35 -8.05 1.86 -4.31
N LEU A 36 -7.94 0.61 -3.86
CA LEU A 36 -8.99 -0.39 -4.09
C LEU A 36 -10.11 -0.14 -3.07
N PHE A 37 -11.24 0.36 -3.54
CA PHE A 37 -12.36 0.78 -2.72
C PHE A 37 -13.57 -0.13 -2.93
N GLY A 38 -14.28 -0.46 -1.84
CA GLY A 38 -15.51 -1.28 -1.93
C GLY A 38 -15.85 -1.98 -0.62
N PRO A 39 -16.99 -2.66 -0.54
CA PRO A 39 -17.44 -3.31 0.68
C PRO A 39 -16.50 -4.41 1.17
N SER A 40 -16.57 -4.74 2.46
CA SER A 40 -15.85 -5.88 3.02
C SER A 40 -16.24 -7.16 2.29
N GLY A 41 -15.27 -8.06 2.12
CA GLY A 41 -15.49 -9.32 1.40
C GLY A 41 -15.53 -9.21 -0.14
N SER A 42 -15.34 -8.03 -0.74
CA SER A 42 -15.36 -7.87 -2.21
C SER A 42 -14.10 -8.38 -2.93
N GLY A 43 -13.08 -8.87 -2.21
CA GLY A 43 -11.85 -9.44 -2.78
C GLY A 43 -10.64 -8.50 -2.81
N LYS A 44 -10.71 -7.28 -2.26
CA LYS A 44 -9.62 -6.28 -2.29
C LYS A 44 -8.29 -6.78 -1.74
N SER A 45 -8.29 -7.33 -0.52
CA SER A 45 -7.08 -7.90 0.09
C SER A 45 -6.55 -9.10 -0.68
N THR A 46 -7.43 -9.87 -1.32
CA THR A 46 -7.06 -11.00 -2.20
C THR A 46 -6.31 -10.49 -3.44
N ILE A 47 -6.78 -9.40 -4.05
CA ILE A 47 -6.09 -8.74 -5.17
C ILE A 47 -4.68 -8.29 -4.73
N LEU A 48 -4.57 -7.61 -3.58
CA LEU A 48 -3.26 -7.19 -3.08
C LEU A 48 -2.32 -8.39 -2.83
N ARG A 49 -2.84 -9.49 -2.26
CA ARG A 49 -2.06 -10.72 -2.04
C ARG A 49 -1.60 -11.34 -3.36
N ALA A 50 -2.45 -11.34 -4.39
CA ALA A 50 -2.08 -11.80 -5.71
C ALA A 50 -0.95 -10.95 -6.32
N ILE A 51 -1.05 -9.61 -6.21
CA ILE A 51 0.00 -8.68 -6.65
C ILE A 51 1.30 -8.91 -5.89
N ALA A 52 1.23 -9.16 -4.59
CA ALA A 52 2.39 -9.42 -3.75
C ALA A 52 3.05 -10.81 -4.01
N GLY A 53 2.39 -11.72 -4.73
CA GLY A 53 2.84 -13.10 -4.91
C GLY A 53 2.62 -13.99 -3.67
N LEU A 54 1.70 -13.59 -2.79
CA LEU A 54 1.26 -14.33 -1.61
C LEU A 54 0.04 -15.22 -1.91
N LEU A 55 -0.51 -15.09 -3.09
CA LEU A 55 -1.59 -15.88 -3.65
C LEU A 55 -1.37 -16.00 -5.14
N GLN A 56 -1.49 -17.19 -5.70
CA GLN A 56 -1.43 -17.46 -7.12
C GLN A 56 -2.86 -17.39 -7.69
N PRO A 57 -3.15 -16.49 -8.66
CA PRO A 57 -4.42 -16.49 -9.37
C PRO A 57 -4.63 -17.76 -10.19
N ASP A 58 -5.89 -18.11 -10.49
CA ASP A 58 -6.21 -19.26 -11.34
C ASP A 58 -5.91 -18.99 -12.81
N SER A 59 -5.98 -17.72 -13.25
CA SER A 59 -5.61 -17.28 -14.60
C SER A 59 -5.33 -15.76 -14.65
N GLY A 60 -4.79 -15.31 -15.79
CA GLY A 60 -4.58 -13.91 -16.09
C GLY A 60 -3.13 -13.45 -16.00
N SER A 61 -2.92 -12.14 -15.81
CA SER A 61 -1.58 -11.53 -15.76
C SER A 61 -1.50 -10.37 -14.78
N ILE A 62 -0.29 -10.12 -14.26
CA ILE A 62 0.04 -8.98 -13.40
C ILE A 62 1.38 -8.40 -13.89
N GLU A 63 1.38 -7.10 -14.17
CA GLU A 63 2.58 -6.34 -14.48
C GLU A 63 2.81 -5.26 -13.42
N LEU A 64 4.07 -5.12 -12.99
CA LEU A 64 4.50 -4.11 -12.03
C LEU A 64 5.69 -3.35 -12.61
N LEU A 65 5.62 -2.02 -12.62
CA LEU A 65 6.69 -1.15 -13.13
C LEU A 65 7.13 -1.54 -14.56
N GLY A 66 6.14 -1.88 -15.42
CA GLY A 66 6.36 -2.29 -16.80
C GLY A 66 6.97 -3.69 -16.99
N LYS A 67 6.96 -4.54 -15.96
CA LYS A 67 7.49 -5.90 -16.02
C LYS A 67 6.44 -6.93 -15.60
N PRO A 68 6.26 -8.03 -16.33
CA PRO A 68 5.38 -9.11 -15.93
C PRO A 68 5.95 -9.80 -14.68
N VAL A 69 5.11 -9.93 -13.65
CA VAL A 69 5.44 -10.66 -12.41
C VAL A 69 4.61 -11.94 -12.27
N TYR A 70 3.49 -11.99 -12.99
CA TYR A 70 2.65 -13.16 -13.15
C TYR A 70 2.02 -13.13 -14.53
N ASP A 71 2.07 -14.24 -15.25
CA ASP A 71 1.35 -14.44 -16.52
C ASP A 71 1.10 -15.95 -16.68
N PHE A 72 -0.17 -16.33 -16.56
CA PHE A 72 -0.61 -17.72 -16.63
C PHE A 72 -0.27 -18.34 -18.01
N THR A 73 -0.49 -17.59 -19.08
CA THR A 73 -0.29 -18.07 -20.46
C THR A 73 1.19 -18.21 -20.81
N ALA A 74 2.01 -17.25 -20.36
CA ALA A 74 3.45 -17.25 -20.59
C ALA A 74 4.22 -18.11 -19.58
N GLY A 75 3.56 -18.67 -18.56
CA GLY A 75 4.20 -19.46 -17.50
C GLY A 75 5.10 -18.63 -16.57
N VAL A 76 4.84 -17.33 -16.44
CA VAL A 76 5.60 -16.44 -15.55
C VAL A 76 4.93 -16.41 -14.18
N ASP A 77 5.66 -16.77 -13.14
CA ASP A 77 5.23 -16.61 -11.74
C ASP A 77 6.43 -16.28 -10.86
N LEU A 78 6.69 -14.99 -10.68
CA LEU A 78 7.76 -14.55 -9.81
C LEU A 78 7.34 -14.75 -8.35
N PRO A 79 8.17 -15.45 -7.54
CA PRO A 79 7.88 -15.60 -6.11
C PRO A 79 7.90 -14.23 -5.40
N ALA A 80 7.14 -14.10 -4.31
CA ALA A 80 6.92 -12.84 -3.59
C ALA A 80 8.21 -12.04 -3.31
N HIS A 81 9.30 -12.72 -2.90
CA HIS A 81 10.57 -12.07 -2.56
C HIS A 81 11.33 -11.48 -3.78
N ARG A 82 10.98 -11.88 -5.01
CA ARG A 82 11.54 -11.36 -6.27
C ARG A 82 10.67 -10.29 -6.91
N ARG A 83 9.43 -10.12 -6.47
CA ARG A 83 8.55 -9.07 -6.99
C ARG A 83 9.00 -7.69 -6.50
N PRO A 84 8.92 -6.66 -7.33
CA PRO A 84 9.28 -5.28 -6.96
C PRO A 84 8.19 -4.64 -6.08
N VAL A 85 7.86 -5.27 -4.96
CA VAL A 85 6.83 -4.80 -4.03
C VAL A 85 7.34 -4.71 -2.60
N ARG A 86 6.67 -3.86 -1.81
CA ARG A 86 6.70 -3.88 -0.35
C ARG A 86 5.28 -4.01 0.16
N TRP A 87 5.09 -4.91 1.10
CA TRP A 87 3.78 -5.25 1.65
C TRP A 87 3.68 -4.84 3.11
N ALA A 88 2.63 -4.08 3.45
CA ALA A 88 2.15 -3.93 4.82
C ALA A 88 0.72 -4.48 4.89
N GLY A 89 0.55 -5.59 5.57
CA GLY A 89 -0.76 -6.18 5.83
C GLY A 89 -1.47 -5.46 6.97
N GLN A 90 -2.73 -5.84 7.20
CA GLN A 90 -3.62 -5.28 8.21
C GLN A 90 -3.06 -5.34 9.65
N ARG A 91 -2.24 -6.35 9.96
CA ARG A 91 -1.51 -6.46 11.23
C ARG A 91 -0.02 -6.33 10.98
N THR A 92 0.51 -5.17 11.27
CA THR A 92 1.94 -4.91 11.12
C THR A 92 2.67 -5.25 12.41
N ALA A 93 3.03 -6.52 12.56
CA ALA A 93 3.82 -6.94 13.72
C ALA A 93 5.22 -6.32 13.69
N LEU A 94 5.54 -5.55 14.70
CA LEU A 94 6.91 -5.10 14.96
C LEU A 94 7.69 -6.24 15.65
N PHE A 95 9.00 -6.22 15.50
CA PHE A 95 9.90 -7.10 16.24
C PHE A 95 9.95 -6.63 17.70
N PRO A 96 9.33 -7.35 18.66
CA PRO A 96 9.07 -6.82 20.01
C PRO A 96 10.34 -6.62 20.83
N HIS A 97 11.40 -7.33 20.50
CA HIS A 97 12.70 -7.27 21.19
C HIS A 97 13.70 -6.36 20.51
N GLU A 98 13.30 -5.68 19.44
CA GLU A 98 14.15 -4.72 18.73
C GLU A 98 13.63 -3.30 18.91
N THR A 99 14.54 -2.35 19.03
CA THR A 99 14.18 -0.93 19.13
C THR A 99 13.48 -0.44 17.87
N VAL A 100 12.80 0.71 17.95
CA VAL A 100 12.22 1.41 16.79
C VAL A 100 13.26 1.54 15.67
N ARG A 101 14.46 2.01 15.99
CA ARG A 101 15.57 2.15 15.05
C ARG A 101 15.88 0.83 14.32
N ARG A 102 16.00 -0.26 15.04
CA ARG A 102 16.25 -1.59 14.47
C ARG A 102 15.07 -2.11 13.64
N ASN A 103 13.85 -1.88 14.11
CA ASN A 103 12.65 -2.22 13.36
C ASN A 103 12.65 -1.55 11.97
N ILE A 104 12.93 -0.24 11.90
CA ILE A 104 12.98 0.49 10.62
C ILE A 104 14.13 -0.02 9.75
N LEU A 105 15.31 -0.23 10.33
CA LEU A 105 16.47 -0.76 9.62
C LEU A 105 16.20 -2.12 8.97
N ARG A 106 15.39 -2.99 9.60
CA ARG A 106 14.92 -4.27 9.03
C ARG A 106 14.09 -4.09 7.75
N GLY A 107 13.43 -2.95 7.60
CA GLY A 107 12.70 -2.61 6.37
C GLY A 107 13.62 -2.28 5.21
N ILE A 108 14.78 -1.71 5.49
CA ILE A 108 15.73 -1.26 4.48
C ILE A 108 16.46 -2.47 3.90
N SER A 109 16.30 -2.69 2.61
CA SER A 109 16.92 -3.81 1.89
C SER A 109 17.69 -3.32 0.67
N GLY A 110 18.74 -4.02 0.29
CA GLY A 110 19.58 -3.67 -0.86
C GLY A 110 20.57 -2.53 -0.59
N LEU A 111 20.58 -1.98 0.62
CA LEU A 111 21.54 -0.99 1.09
C LEU A 111 22.30 -1.53 2.31
N SER A 112 23.52 -1.10 2.50
CA SER A 112 24.34 -1.45 3.66
C SER A 112 25.16 -0.26 4.14
N GLY A 113 25.69 -0.37 5.35
CA GLY A 113 26.60 0.63 5.93
C GLY A 113 25.99 2.05 5.98
N HIS A 114 26.71 3.02 5.44
CA HIS A 114 26.36 4.44 5.50
C HIS A 114 25.04 4.74 4.81
N ALA A 115 24.81 4.21 3.61
CA ALA A 115 23.57 4.45 2.83
C ALA A 115 22.30 3.95 3.56
N ALA A 116 22.37 2.79 4.21
CA ALA A 116 21.26 2.29 5.02
C ALA A 116 20.98 3.18 6.23
N ASN A 117 22.05 3.70 6.89
CA ASN A 117 21.89 4.61 8.00
C ASN A 117 21.33 5.98 7.58
N GLU A 118 21.70 6.50 6.42
CA GLU A 118 21.12 7.74 5.90
C GLU A 118 19.61 7.62 5.69
N VAL A 119 19.15 6.55 5.05
CA VAL A 119 17.71 6.27 4.86
C VAL A 119 16.99 6.11 6.19
N LEU A 120 17.63 5.44 7.16
CA LEU A 120 17.11 5.26 8.50
C LEU A 120 16.92 6.60 9.23
N GLU A 121 17.94 7.48 9.22
CA GLU A 121 17.84 8.80 9.88
C GLU A 121 16.80 9.70 9.20
N GLN A 122 16.72 9.64 7.87
CA GLN A 122 15.67 10.35 7.12
C GLN A 122 14.29 9.84 7.50
N ALA A 123 14.08 8.51 7.61
CA ALA A 123 12.81 7.93 8.00
C ALA A 123 12.44 8.30 9.44
N LEU A 124 13.37 8.25 10.38
CA LEU A 124 13.13 8.65 11.76
C LEU A 124 12.63 10.10 11.85
N ARG A 125 13.28 11.04 11.15
CA ARG A 125 12.86 12.45 11.10
C ARG A 125 11.51 12.63 10.41
N HIS A 126 11.35 12.04 9.23
CA HIS A 126 10.15 12.24 8.41
C HIS A 126 8.86 11.73 9.07
N PHE A 127 8.97 10.64 9.83
CA PHE A 127 7.85 10.03 10.56
C PHE A 127 7.79 10.44 12.04
N ASP A 128 8.53 11.48 12.48
CA ASP A 128 8.57 11.97 13.87
C ASP A 128 8.87 10.87 14.90
N LEU A 129 9.87 10.04 14.63
CA LEU A 129 10.25 8.89 15.45
C LEU A 129 11.59 9.04 16.17
N GLU A 130 12.27 10.19 16.03
CA GLU A 130 13.62 10.40 16.59
C GLU A 130 13.65 10.20 18.11
N SER A 131 12.69 10.80 18.84
CA SER A 131 12.57 10.67 20.29
C SER A 131 12.23 9.25 20.76
N LEU A 132 11.69 8.43 19.87
CA LEU A 132 11.28 7.06 20.13
C LEU A 132 12.30 6.01 19.64
N ALA A 133 13.36 6.44 18.95
CA ALA A 133 14.29 5.56 18.22
C ALA A 133 14.90 4.43 19.07
N ARG A 134 15.10 4.67 20.38
CA ARG A 134 15.68 3.71 21.32
C ARG A 134 14.65 2.88 22.08
N ARG A 135 13.34 3.19 21.96
CA ARG A 135 12.27 2.46 22.64
C ARG A 135 12.00 1.11 21.98
N LEU A 136 11.50 0.17 22.77
CA LEU A 136 10.98 -1.10 22.29
C LEU A 136 9.47 -0.97 21.98
N PRO A 137 8.90 -1.78 21.06
CA PRO A 137 7.47 -1.73 20.70
C PRO A 137 6.51 -1.77 21.90
N PRO A 138 6.72 -2.58 22.95
CA PRO A 138 5.82 -2.59 24.11
C PRO A 138 5.79 -1.25 24.90
N GLN A 139 6.75 -0.36 24.69
CA GLN A 139 6.84 0.97 25.31
C GLN A 139 6.12 2.06 24.50
N LEU A 140 5.50 1.70 23.39
CA LEU A 140 4.82 2.60 22.45
C LEU A 140 3.31 2.47 22.55
N SER A 141 2.60 3.59 22.32
CA SER A 141 1.15 3.55 22.08
C SER A 141 0.84 2.82 20.77
N GLY A 142 -0.42 2.37 20.58
CA GLY A 142 -0.86 1.70 19.34
C GLY A 142 -0.59 2.56 18.10
N GLY A 143 -0.90 3.86 18.13
CA GLY A 143 -0.62 4.77 17.03
C GLY A 143 0.88 4.95 16.75
N GLN A 144 1.72 4.98 17.81
CA GLN A 144 3.17 5.02 17.64
C GLN A 144 3.71 3.73 17.02
N GLN A 145 3.20 2.56 17.43
CA GLN A 145 3.56 1.28 16.82
C GLN A 145 3.18 1.26 15.34
N GLN A 146 1.98 1.74 14.99
CA GLN A 146 1.54 1.83 13.59
C GLN A 146 2.43 2.77 12.78
N ARG A 147 2.81 3.93 13.33
CA ARG A 147 3.75 4.87 12.69
C ARG A 147 5.10 4.21 12.40
N VAL A 148 5.66 3.47 13.36
CA VAL A 148 6.91 2.70 13.17
C VAL A 148 6.75 1.63 12.08
N ALA A 149 5.62 0.97 12.03
CA ALA A 149 5.33 -0.07 11.06
C ALA A 149 5.26 0.49 9.63
N VAL A 150 4.56 1.63 9.46
CA VAL A 150 4.50 2.35 8.18
C VAL A 150 5.89 2.83 7.77
N ALA A 151 6.63 3.48 8.67
CA ALA A 151 8.00 3.94 8.41
C ALA A 151 8.93 2.80 8.00
N ARG A 152 8.87 1.65 8.67
CA ARG A 152 9.65 0.46 8.32
C ARG A 152 9.36 -0.02 6.90
N THR A 153 8.07 -0.08 6.53
CA THR A 153 7.67 -0.57 5.22
C THR A 153 8.08 0.42 4.12
N ALA A 154 7.83 1.71 4.37
CA ALA A 154 8.14 2.80 3.44
C ALA A 154 9.65 2.97 3.21
N ALA A 155 10.46 2.83 4.25
CA ALA A 155 11.93 2.93 4.15
C ALA A 155 12.54 1.91 3.17
N GLY A 156 11.91 0.77 3.00
CA GLY A 156 12.35 -0.28 2.05
C GLY A 156 11.66 -0.23 0.68
N ALA A 157 10.83 0.76 0.41
CA ALA A 157 9.96 0.76 -0.77
C ALA A 157 10.52 1.54 -1.98
N ARG A 158 11.71 2.13 -1.88
CA ARG A 158 12.32 2.85 -3.02
C ARG A 158 12.41 1.98 -4.28
N GLY A 159 11.89 2.49 -5.41
CA GLY A 159 11.86 1.76 -6.68
C GLY A 159 10.96 0.53 -6.69
N LYS A 160 10.00 0.45 -5.77
CA LYS A 160 9.05 -0.65 -5.63
C LYS A 160 7.63 -0.13 -5.48
N VAL A 161 6.65 -0.96 -5.81
CA VAL A 161 5.24 -0.69 -5.50
C VAL A 161 4.99 -0.95 -4.02
N LEU A 162 4.43 0.03 -3.31
CA LEU A 162 4.04 -0.12 -1.91
C LEU A 162 2.58 -0.61 -1.85
N LEU A 163 2.38 -1.80 -1.27
CA LEU A 163 1.07 -2.41 -1.10
C LEU A 163 0.64 -2.30 0.36
N LEU A 164 -0.54 -1.72 0.61
CA LEU A 164 -1.05 -1.44 1.95
C LEU A 164 -2.47 -2.00 2.12
N ASP A 165 -2.65 -2.87 3.08
CA ASP A 165 -3.97 -3.46 3.39
C ASP A 165 -4.51 -2.88 4.69
N GLU A 166 -5.40 -1.87 4.60
CA GLU A 166 -5.99 -1.11 5.71
C GLU A 166 -4.95 -0.59 6.73
N PRO A 167 -3.88 0.09 6.28
CA PRO A 167 -2.71 0.38 7.12
C PRO A 167 -2.99 1.38 8.25
N PHE A 168 -4.09 2.12 8.17
CA PHE A 168 -4.43 3.18 9.12
C PHE A 168 -5.71 2.87 9.91
N SER A 169 -6.24 1.66 9.80
CA SER A 169 -7.43 1.25 10.53
C SER A 169 -7.20 1.30 12.05
N GLY A 170 -8.19 1.81 12.77
CA GLY A 170 -8.15 1.94 14.23
C GLY A 170 -7.32 3.11 14.77
N LEU A 171 -6.84 4.01 13.90
CA LEU A 171 -6.23 5.28 14.31
C LEU A 171 -7.28 6.38 14.41
N ASP A 172 -7.07 7.31 15.35
CA ASP A 172 -7.82 8.56 15.40
C ASP A 172 -7.60 9.36 14.11
N ALA A 173 -8.62 10.11 13.66
CA ALA A 173 -8.61 10.81 12.39
C ALA A 173 -7.38 11.73 12.21
N GLY A 174 -7.04 12.52 13.22
CA GLY A 174 -5.87 13.42 13.14
C GLY A 174 -4.54 12.69 13.02
N VAL A 175 -4.35 11.58 13.74
CA VAL A 175 -3.14 10.76 13.67
C VAL A 175 -3.05 10.06 12.32
N ARG A 176 -4.17 9.55 11.82
CA ARG A 176 -4.28 8.93 10.50
C ARG A 176 -3.89 9.93 9.40
N ASP A 177 -4.53 11.10 9.38
CA ASP A 177 -4.34 12.10 8.34
C ASP A 177 -2.88 12.58 8.28
N GLN A 178 -2.27 12.81 9.44
CA GLN A 178 -0.85 13.14 9.54
C GLN A 178 0.01 12.04 8.93
N LEU A 179 -0.23 10.78 9.30
CA LEU A 179 0.57 9.64 8.84
C LEU A 179 0.40 9.37 7.33
N VAL A 180 -0.80 9.55 6.80
CA VAL A 180 -1.11 9.47 5.37
C VAL A 180 -0.32 10.52 4.59
N LEU A 181 -0.30 11.78 5.05
CA LEU A 181 0.45 12.86 4.42
C LEU A 181 1.97 12.64 4.51
N GLN A 182 2.47 12.18 5.65
CA GLN A 182 3.88 11.80 5.81
C GLN A 182 4.25 10.68 4.83
N LEU A 183 3.44 9.63 4.72
CA LEU A 183 3.70 8.54 3.78
C LEU A 183 3.69 9.03 2.32
N ARG A 184 2.72 9.86 1.93
CA ARG A 184 2.69 10.48 0.60
C ARG A 184 3.95 11.29 0.31
N GLY A 185 4.39 12.12 1.26
CA GLY A 185 5.62 12.92 1.14
C GLY A 185 6.89 12.08 1.04
N TRP A 186 6.91 10.89 1.65
CA TRP A 186 8.02 9.94 1.56
C TRP A 186 8.08 9.20 0.22
N MET A 187 6.92 8.86 -0.34
CA MET A 187 6.78 8.00 -1.53
C MET A 187 6.64 8.81 -2.83
N VAL A 188 7.43 9.87 -3.01
CA VAL A 188 7.34 10.76 -4.19
C VAL A 188 7.59 10.01 -5.51
N ASP A 189 8.54 9.07 -5.51
CA ASP A 189 9.00 8.36 -6.72
C ASP A 189 8.57 6.89 -6.78
N ALA A 190 7.59 6.48 -5.98
CA ALA A 190 7.16 5.09 -5.94
C ALA A 190 5.63 5.00 -5.79
N PRO A 191 4.95 4.17 -6.61
CA PRO A 191 3.50 4.05 -6.58
C PRO A 191 3.03 3.32 -5.33
N ILE A 192 1.88 3.77 -4.80
CA ILE A 192 1.18 3.14 -3.68
C ILE A 192 -0.13 2.55 -4.19
N LEU A 193 -0.38 1.30 -3.85
CA LEU A 193 -1.67 0.64 -4.00
C LEU A 193 -2.18 0.24 -2.62
N SER A 194 -3.28 0.84 -2.18
CA SER A 194 -3.85 0.58 -0.85
C SER A 194 -5.28 0.07 -0.91
N VAL A 195 -5.66 -0.65 0.13
CA VAL A 195 -7.06 -0.96 0.45
C VAL A 195 -7.45 -0.09 1.63
N THR A 196 -8.54 0.63 1.51
CA THR A 196 -9.19 1.32 2.62
C THR A 196 -10.69 1.39 2.38
N HIS A 197 -11.45 1.51 3.46
CA HIS A 197 -12.87 1.85 3.43
C HIS A 197 -13.12 3.29 3.91
N ASP A 198 -12.05 4.01 4.27
CA ASP A 198 -12.12 5.40 4.73
C ASP A 198 -12.18 6.37 3.55
N VAL A 199 -13.30 7.05 3.45
CA VAL A 199 -13.57 8.03 2.39
C VAL A 199 -12.72 9.29 2.58
N GLY A 200 -12.51 9.71 3.83
CA GLY A 200 -11.67 10.87 4.17
C GLY A 200 -10.25 10.70 3.67
N GLU A 201 -9.66 9.52 3.87
CA GLU A 201 -8.34 9.15 3.36
C GLU A 201 -8.26 9.27 1.83
N ALA A 202 -9.28 8.77 1.13
CA ALA A 202 -9.32 8.82 -0.32
C ALA A 202 -9.37 10.27 -0.86
N PHE A 203 -10.15 11.15 -0.23
CA PHE A 203 -10.22 12.58 -0.60
C PHE A 203 -8.96 13.35 -0.19
N LEU A 204 -8.41 13.11 0.99
CA LEU A 204 -7.16 13.74 1.45
C LEU A 204 -6.01 13.50 0.48
N LEU A 205 -5.95 12.31 -0.08
CA LEU A 205 -4.92 11.91 -1.05
C LEU A 205 -5.21 12.36 -2.47
N ASN A 206 -6.43 12.77 -2.79
CA ASN A 206 -6.92 12.92 -4.17
C ASN A 206 -6.57 11.66 -4.99
N ALA A 207 -6.82 10.48 -4.42
CA ALA A 207 -6.36 9.21 -4.95
C ALA A 207 -7.11 8.81 -6.23
N HIS A 208 -6.44 7.98 -7.04
CA HIS A 208 -7.11 7.21 -8.07
C HIS A 208 -7.87 6.04 -7.42
N ILE A 209 -9.14 5.90 -7.75
CA ILE A 209 -10.00 4.87 -7.18
C ILE A 209 -10.23 3.75 -8.18
N VAL A 210 -10.09 2.50 -7.72
CA VAL A 210 -10.60 1.31 -8.41
C VAL A 210 -11.71 0.74 -7.54
N ARG A 211 -12.96 0.89 -7.98
CA ARG A 211 -14.13 0.43 -7.22
C ARG A 211 -14.38 -1.04 -7.45
N ILE A 212 -14.31 -1.83 -6.38
CA ILE A 212 -14.49 -3.30 -6.42
C ILE A 212 -15.81 -3.65 -5.72
N ALA A 213 -16.65 -4.44 -6.38
CA ALA A 213 -17.85 -5.02 -5.77
C ALA A 213 -18.14 -6.41 -6.36
N ALA A 214 -18.48 -7.37 -5.49
CA ALA A 214 -18.76 -8.74 -5.85
C ALA A 214 -17.70 -9.37 -6.79
N GLY A 215 -16.42 -9.19 -6.43
CA GLY A 215 -15.29 -9.76 -7.17
C GLY A 215 -14.96 -9.08 -8.51
N ARG A 216 -15.59 -7.94 -8.85
CA ARG A 216 -15.41 -7.28 -10.15
C ARG A 216 -15.08 -5.80 -9.99
N VAL A 217 -14.35 -5.25 -10.96
CA VAL A 217 -14.17 -3.79 -11.09
C VAL A 217 -15.48 -3.19 -11.59
N ARG A 218 -16.01 -2.19 -10.87
CA ARG A 218 -17.22 -1.44 -11.21
C ARG A 218 -16.95 -0.09 -11.82
N GLY A 219 -15.70 0.35 -11.75
CA GLY A 219 -15.22 1.59 -12.34
C GLY A 219 -13.86 1.96 -11.77
N GLN A 220 -13.15 2.80 -12.49
CA GLN A 220 -11.88 3.38 -12.04
C GLN A 220 -11.78 4.84 -12.50
N GLY A 221 -11.12 5.68 -11.71
CA GLY A 221 -10.98 7.10 -12.00
C GLY A 221 -10.66 7.94 -10.76
N SER A 222 -10.85 9.26 -10.86
CA SER A 222 -10.62 10.16 -9.73
C SER A 222 -11.61 9.91 -8.59
N VAL A 223 -11.18 10.20 -7.36
CA VAL A 223 -12.04 10.10 -6.17
C VAL A 223 -13.32 10.90 -6.30
N GLY A 224 -13.26 12.10 -6.89
CA GLY A 224 -14.44 12.95 -7.08
C GLY A 224 -15.46 12.39 -8.06
N ALA A 225 -15.02 11.63 -9.06
CA ALA A 225 -15.90 11.02 -10.04
C ALA A 225 -16.58 9.73 -9.52
N LEU A 226 -15.85 8.93 -8.73
CA LEU A 226 -16.33 7.62 -8.31
C LEU A 226 -16.97 7.58 -6.92
N LEU A 227 -16.76 8.58 -6.09
CA LEU A 227 -17.29 8.69 -4.73
C LEU A 227 -18.10 9.99 -4.49
N PRO A 228 -19.02 10.40 -5.41
CA PRO A 228 -19.75 11.66 -5.26
C PRO A 228 -20.76 11.64 -4.09
N GLU A 229 -21.35 10.50 -3.79
CA GLU A 229 -22.31 10.36 -2.67
C GLU A 229 -21.58 10.37 -1.33
N GLU A 230 -20.46 9.66 -1.27
CA GLU A 230 -19.58 9.60 -0.10
C GLU A 230 -19.04 11.00 0.22
N ARG A 231 -18.68 11.80 -0.79
CA ARG A 231 -18.30 13.22 -0.61
C ARG A 231 -19.40 14.04 0.02
N ARG A 232 -20.64 13.91 -0.46
CA ARG A 232 -21.79 14.66 0.10
C ARG A 232 -22.00 14.33 1.57
N ARG A 233 -21.87 13.05 1.95
CA ARG A 233 -22.01 12.62 3.36
C ARG A 233 -20.90 13.21 4.24
N LEU A 234 -19.65 13.24 3.77
CA LEU A 234 -18.55 13.87 4.51
C LEU A 234 -18.80 15.36 4.76
N LEU A 235 -19.30 16.09 3.76
CA LEU A 235 -19.57 17.53 3.87
C LEU A 235 -20.79 17.85 4.74
N GLN A 236 -21.66 16.89 5.05
CA GLN A 236 -22.81 17.05 5.95
C GLN A 236 -22.48 16.82 7.43
N VAL A 237 -21.32 16.27 7.73
CA VAL A 237 -20.85 15.93 9.09
C VAL A 237 -19.85 16.98 9.62
N LEU A 238 -19.37 17.87 8.76
CA LEU A 238 -18.53 19.02 9.08
C LEU A 238 -19.39 20.28 9.28
#